data_917ba4d21a0716816729a489e110aea5
#
_entry.id   917ba4d21a0716816729a489e110aea5
#
_cell.length_a   1.000
_cell.length_b   1.000
_cell.length_c   1.000
_cell.angle_alpha   90.00
_cell.angle_beta   90.00
_cell.angle_gamma   90.00
#
_symmetry.space_group_name_H-M   'P 1'
#
loop_
_entity.id
_entity.type
_entity.pdbx_description
1 polymer ?
#
loop_
_entity_poly.entity_id
_entity_poly.type
_entity_poly.pdbx_seq_one_letter_code
_entity_poly.pdbx_strand_id
1 'polypeptide(L)'
;MRESQRLPFRPAMAALGLCIVTTGRMLARRTVHLPRRNVGRRLSFADGSTAVVYRETTVDRDKASDPCVLVVSFRLRWVRGWGWGHRLFRWESMLNTVLFVGFPGFVSKLWLAHDRNGVYRGLYEWDGPASAEAYVRALWWALIVVSEKDSIRHQVVPGIRRDAVLAGVGDVEPPAREWWNLVGVS
;
A
#
# COMPACT_ATOMS: atom_id res chain seq x y z
N MET A 1 -13.64 4.87 5.82
CA MET A 1 -13.59 6.08 4.96
C MET A 1 -15.01 6.57 4.75
N ARG A 2 -15.32 7.80 5.14
CA ARG A 2 -16.65 8.39 4.96
C ARG A 2 -16.91 8.63 3.46
N GLU A 3 -18.16 8.56 3.04
CA GLU A 3 -18.57 8.69 1.64
C GLU A 3 -18.13 10.01 0.97
N SER A 4 -18.02 11.08 1.77
CA SER A 4 -17.54 12.41 1.36
C SER A 4 -16.06 12.51 1.00
N GLN A 5 -15.27 11.46 1.24
CA GLN A 5 -13.81 11.43 0.99
C GLN A 5 -13.42 10.75 -0.32
N ARG A 6 -14.39 10.33 -1.14
CA ARG A 6 -14.12 9.67 -2.44
C ARG A 6 -14.01 10.69 -3.56
N LEU A 7 -13.16 10.40 -4.54
CA LEU A 7 -13.26 11.09 -5.82
C LEU A 7 -14.56 10.63 -6.54
N PRO A 8 -15.25 11.51 -7.26
CA PRO A 8 -16.31 11.08 -8.17
C PRO A 8 -15.79 10.03 -9.15
N PHE A 9 -16.66 9.13 -9.62
CA PHE A 9 -16.25 7.98 -10.44
C PHE A 9 -15.45 8.37 -11.68
N ARG A 10 -15.92 9.36 -12.47
CA ARG A 10 -15.25 9.79 -13.70
C ARG A 10 -13.83 10.32 -13.46
N PRO A 11 -13.59 11.29 -12.54
CA PRO A 11 -12.24 11.73 -12.19
C PRO A 11 -11.34 10.60 -11.65
N ALA A 12 -11.89 9.68 -10.85
CA ALA A 12 -11.14 8.53 -10.35
C ALA A 12 -10.66 7.62 -11.50
N MET A 13 -11.55 7.30 -12.44
CA MET A 13 -11.19 6.48 -13.61
C MET A 13 -10.19 7.18 -14.52
N ALA A 14 -10.29 8.49 -14.70
CA ALA A 14 -9.31 9.27 -15.45
C ALA A 14 -7.93 9.24 -14.78
N ALA A 15 -7.87 9.39 -13.45
CA ALA A 15 -6.63 9.31 -12.68
C ALA A 15 -5.99 7.91 -12.76
N LEU A 16 -6.80 6.85 -12.64
CA LEU A 16 -6.34 5.47 -12.81
C LEU A 16 -5.84 5.19 -14.23
N GLY A 17 -6.56 5.68 -15.26
CA GLY A 17 -6.12 5.56 -16.67
C GLY A 17 -4.79 6.25 -16.92
N LEU A 18 -4.62 7.47 -16.42
CA LEU A 18 -3.34 8.19 -16.50
C LEU A 18 -2.21 7.44 -15.77
N CYS A 19 -2.51 6.89 -14.59
CA CYS A 19 -1.57 6.06 -13.84
C CYS A 19 -1.11 4.86 -14.66
N ILE A 20 -2.02 4.13 -15.30
CA ILE A 20 -1.70 2.96 -16.14
C ILE A 20 -0.75 3.36 -17.28
N VAL A 21 -1.06 4.44 -18.00
CA VAL A 21 -0.23 4.94 -19.10
C VAL A 21 1.16 5.35 -18.60
N THR A 22 1.20 6.08 -17.46
CA THR A 22 2.48 6.50 -16.85
C THR A 22 3.30 5.30 -16.40
N THR A 23 2.67 4.32 -15.75
CA THR A 23 3.36 3.07 -15.35
C THR A 23 3.90 2.32 -16.56
N GLY A 24 3.14 2.23 -17.65
CA GLY A 24 3.62 1.62 -18.90
C GLY A 24 4.89 2.29 -19.43
N ARG A 25 4.93 3.64 -19.43
CA ARG A 25 6.13 4.40 -19.80
C ARG A 25 7.29 4.15 -18.84
N MET A 26 7.05 4.08 -17.54
CA MET A 26 8.07 3.80 -16.54
C MET A 26 8.65 2.40 -16.70
N LEU A 27 7.81 1.40 -16.97
CA LEU A 27 8.25 0.03 -17.24
C LEU A 27 9.10 -0.04 -18.53
N ALA A 28 8.68 0.63 -19.61
CA ALA A 28 9.46 0.73 -20.84
C ALA A 28 10.83 1.39 -20.62
N ARG A 29 10.92 2.36 -19.71
CA ARG A 29 12.17 3.04 -19.32
C ARG A 29 12.95 2.28 -18.25
N ARG A 30 12.47 1.15 -17.78
CA ARG A 30 13.07 0.34 -16.72
C ARG A 30 13.30 1.08 -15.38
N THR A 31 12.45 2.05 -15.06
CA THR A 31 12.53 2.85 -13.83
C THR A 31 11.70 2.25 -12.68
N VAL A 32 11.12 1.07 -12.88
CA VAL A 32 10.38 0.32 -11.85
C VAL A 32 11.18 -0.92 -11.47
N HIS A 33 11.44 -1.10 -10.17
CA HIS A 33 12.25 -2.18 -9.65
C HIS A 33 11.48 -3.03 -8.65
N LEU A 34 11.88 -4.30 -8.53
CA LEU A 34 11.33 -5.28 -7.59
C LEU A 34 12.45 -5.82 -6.70
N PRO A 35 13.02 -4.97 -5.82
CA PRO A 35 14.07 -5.42 -4.92
C PRO A 35 13.56 -6.48 -3.96
N ARG A 36 14.48 -7.29 -3.41
CA ARG A 36 14.16 -8.33 -2.44
C ARG A 36 14.63 -8.02 -1.02
N ARG A 37 15.13 -6.82 -0.77
CA ARG A 37 15.75 -6.43 0.51
C ARG A 37 14.83 -6.68 1.70
N ASN A 38 13.54 -6.40 1.56
CA ASN A 38 12.57 -6.54 2.64
C ASN A 38 11.68 -7.80 2.49
N VAL A 39 11.83 -8.58 1.42
CA VAL A 39 11.03 -9.78 1.20
C VAL A 39 11.36 -10.85 2.23
N GLY A 40 10.34 -11.43 2.86
CA GLY A 40 10.45 -12.41 3.93
C GLY A 40 10.39 -11.80 5.34
N ARG A 41 10.61 -10.49 5.50
CA ARG A 41 10.49 -9.84 6.80
C ARG A 41 9.07 -9.91 7.33
N ARG A 42 8.95 -10.15 8.64
CA ARG A 42 7.67 -10.15 9.36
C ARG A 42 7.47 -8.81 10.06
N LEU A 43 6.34 -8.19 9.80
CA LEU A 43 5.95 -6.93 10.42
C LEU A 43 4.85 -7.20 11.44
N SER A 44 5.03 -6.70 12.66
CA SER A 44 4.05 -6.77 13.75
C SER A 44 3.41 -5.40 13.96
N PHE A 45 2.10 -5.37 14.08
CA PHE A 45 1.32 -4.14 14.24
C PHE A 45 0.76 -4.04 15.66
N ALA A 46 0.46 -2.81 16.12
CA ALA A 46 -0.04 -2.54 17.46
C ALA A 46 -1.43 -3.14 17.74
N ASP A 47 -2.19 -3.51 16.71
CA ASP A 47 -3.44 -4.26 16.84
C ASP A 47 -3.24 -5.77 17.13
N GLY A 48 -1.98 -6.21 17.33
CA GLY A 48 -1.60 -7.61 17.56
C GLY A 48 -1.51 -8.46 16.30
N SER A 49 -1.77 -7.90 15.13
CA SER A 49 -1.65 -8.62 13.86
C SER A 49 -0.20 -8.68 13.36
N THR A 50 0.10 -9.70 12.57
CA THR A 50 1.41 -9.85 11.92
C THR A 50 1.23 -10.19 10.45
N ALA A 51 2.11 -9.66 9.60
CA ALA A 51 2.09 -9.93 8.18
C ALA A 51 3.52 -10.07 7.62
N VAL A 52 3.69 -10.88 6.58
CA VAL A 52 4.98 -11.11 5.93
C VAL A 52 5.05 -10.31 4.64
N VAL A 53 6.18 -9.64 4.41
CA VAL A 53 6.45 -8.96 3.15
C VAL A 53 6.71 -10.02 2.08
N TYR A 54 5.83 -10.12 1.08
CA TYR A 54 6.02 -11.07 -0.01
C TYR A 54 6.57 -10.42 -1.28
N ARG A 55 6.52 -9.09 -1.38
CA ARG A 55 7.00 -8.33 -2.53
C ARG A 55 7.36 -6.91 -2.12
N GLU A 56 8.33 -6.34 -2.80
CA GLU A 56 8.69 -4.92 -2.72
C GLU A 56 8.65 -4.32 -4.13
N THR A 57 8.20 -3.08 -4.25
CA THR A 57 8.19 -2.30 -5.49
C THR A 57 8.78 -0.93 -5.19
N THR A 58 9.74 -0.49 -6.00
CA THR A 58 10.36 0.85 -5.91
C THR A 58 10.45 1.47 -7.29
N VAL A 59 10.59 2.79 -7.34
CA VAL A 59 10.80 3.52 -8.59
C VAL A 59 12.08 4.36 -8.49
N ASP A 60 12.70 4.61 -9.65
CA ASP A 60 13.78 5.59 -9.74
C ASP A 60 13.18 6.98 -9.54
N ARG A 61 13.47 7.55 -8.39
CA ARG A 61 13.07 8.90 -8.02
C ARG A 61 14.12 9.46 -7.07
N ASP A 62 14.35 10.75 -7.16
CA ASP A 62 15.09 11.48 -6.14
C ASP A 62 14.44 11.28 -4.77
N LYS A 63 15.23 11.50 -3.71
CA LYS A 63 14.71 11.38 -2.35
C LYS A 63 13.47 12.27 -2.20
N ALA A 64 12.40 11.72 -1.65
CA ALA A 64 11.18 12.46 -1.38
C ALA A 64 11.50 13.73 -0.59
N SER A 65 10.99 14.87 -1.05
CA SER A 65 11.17 16.17 -0.41
C SER A 65 10.22 16.36 0.78
N ASP A 66 9.03 15.76 0.69
CA ASP A 66 7.99 15.78 1.72
C ASP A 66 7.52 14.32 1.98
N PRO A 67 8.38 13.50 2.63
CA PRO A 67 8.10 12.08 2.77
C PRO A 67 6.90 11.83 3.68
N CYS A 68 6.07 10.86 3.29
CA CYS A 68 5.04 10.31 4.15
C CYS A 68 4.88 8.80 3.94
N VAL A 69 4.41 8.13 4.97
CA VAL A 69 4.05 6.72 4.93
C VAL A 69 2.54 6.60 4.83
N LEU A 70 2.09 5.78 3.89
CA LEU A 70 0.69 5.38 3.76
C LEU A 70 0.56 3.90 4.10
N VAL A 71 -0.31 3.59 5.06
CA VAL A 71 -0.72 2.22 5.37
C VAL A 71 -2.14 2.02 4.86
N VAL A 72 -2.34 1.00 4.04
CA VAL A 72 -3.67 0.59 3.56
C VAL A 72 -3.94 -0.82 4.02
N SER A 73 -5.13 -1.10 4.54
CA SER A 73 -5.57 -2.45 4.87
C SER A 73 -6.94 -2.75 4.29
N PHE A 74 -7.16 -4.00 3.90
CA PHE A 74 -8.45 -4.47 3.37
C PHE A 74 -8.55 -5.98 3.47
N ARG A 75 -9.80 -6.50 3.45
CA ARG A 75 -10.10 -7.93 3.36
C ARG A 75 -10.75 -8.22 2.02
N LEU A 76 -10.27 -9.28 1.34
CA LEU A 76 -10.84 -9.66 0.05
C LEU A 76 -12.21 -10.33 0.23
N ARG A 77 -13.16 -9.97 -0.64
CA ARG A 77 -14.53 -10.48 -0.59
C ARG A 77 -14.65 -11.94 -1.03
N TRP A 78 -13.86 -12.34 -2.04
CA TRP A 78 -14.00 -13.62 -2.72
C TRP A 78 -13.00 -14.68 -2.29
N VAL A 79 -12.00 -14.33 -1.48
CA VAL A 79 -10.95 -15.24 -1.04
C VAL A 79 -11.24 -15.66 0.39
N ARG A 80 -12.07 -16.70 0.54
CA ARG A 80 -12.30 -17.39 1.82
C ARG A 80 -11.56 -18.71 1.81
N GLY A 81 -10.61 -18.89 2.72
CA GLY A 81 -9.89 -20.15 2.92
C GLY A 81 -8.45 -20.15 2.39
N TRP A 82 -7.72 -21.20 2.78
CA TRP A 82 -6.33 -21.44 2.40
C TRP A 82 -6.30 -22.11 1.02
N GLY A 83 -5.54 -21.57 0.08
CA GLY A 83 -5.29 -22.29 -1.17
C GLY A 83 -5.14 -21.41 -2.42
N TRP A 84 -5.69 -21.90 -3.53
CA TRP A 84 -5.54 -21.34 -4.88
C TRP A 84 -5.91 -19.86 -5.02
N GLY A 85 -6.90 -19.38 -4.27
CA GLY A 85 -7.33 -17.98 -4.30
C GLY A 85 -6.23 -17.00 -3.89
N HIS A 86 -5.40 -17.34 -2.90
CA HIS A 86 -4.26 -16.53 -2.48
C HIS A 86 -3.12 -16.53 -3.49
N ARG A 87 -2.92 -17.64 -4.22
CA ARG A 87 -1.93 -17.69 -5.31
C ARG A 87 -2.39 -16.86 -6.50
N LEU A 88 -3.67 -16.92 -6.84
CA LEU A 88 -4.27 -16.10 -7.90
C LEU A 88 -4.20 -14.62 -7.54
N PHE A 89 -4.55 -14.23 -6.30
CA PHE A 89 -4.41 -12.85 -5.84
C PHE A 89 -2.97 -12.34 -5.90
N ARG A 90 -1.98 -13.17 -5.57
CA ARG A 90 -0.57 -12.80 -5.73
C ARG A 90 -0.17 -12.58 -7.19
N TRP A 91 -0.81 -13.25 -8.12
CA TRP A 91 -0.65 -13.04 -9.55
C TRP A 91 -1.37 -11.77 -10.01
N GLU A 92 -2.60 -11.55 -9.54
CA GLU A 92 -3.34 -10.30 -9.77
C GLU A 92 -2.66 -9.08 -9.14
N SER A 93 -1.90 -9.25 -8.06
CA SER A 93 -1.09 -8.17 -7.48
C SER A 93 0.00 -7.66 -8.42
N MET A 94 0.42 -8.47 -9.40
CA MET A 94 1.30 -8.02 -10.48
C MET A 94 0.57 -7.01 -11.39
N LEU A 95 -0.69 -7.27 -11.72
CA LEU A 95 -1.54 -6.35 -12.49
C LEU A 95 -1.86 -5.09 -11.68
N ASN A 96 -2.03 -5.22 -10.36
CA ASN A 96 -2.26 -4.07 -9.48
C ASN A 96 -1.08 -3.08 -9.45
N THR A 97 0.14 -3.48 -9.83
CA THR A 97 1.29 -2.57 -9.91
C THR A 97 1.01 -1.39 -10.81
N VAL A 98 0.28 -1.60 -11.90
CA VAL A 98 -0.07 -0.54 -12.87
C VAL A 98 -1.07 0.49 -12.30
N LEU A 99 -1.72 0.19 -11.18
CA LEU A 99 -2.72 1.04 -10.57
C LEU A 99 -2.15 2.04 -9.55
N PHE A 100 -0.84 2.02 -9.26
CA PHE A 100 -0.25 2.96 -8.28
C PHE A 100 1.12 3.51 -8.65
N VAL A 101 1.96 2.75 -9.37
CA VAL A 101 3.34 3.16 -9.66
C VAL A 101 3.40 4.48 -10.43
N GLY A 102 2.47 4.68 -11.36
CA GLY A 102 2.39 5.90 -12.17
C GLY A 102 1.71 7.09 -11.51
N PHE A 103 1.21 6.95 -10.27
CA PHE A 103 0.66 8.10 -9.55
C PHE A 103 1.76 9.10 -9.16
N PRO A 104 1.47 10.42 -9.24
CA PRO A 104 2.38 11.44 -8.74
C PRO A 104 2.73 11.21 -7.27
N GLY A 105 4.01 11.34 -6.93
CA GLY A 105 4.47 11.17 -5.55
C GLY A 105 4.77 9.73 -5.12
N PHE A 106 4.43 8.68 -5.87
CA PHE A 106 4.77 7.31 -5.50
C PHE A 106 6.29 7.11 -5.44
N VAL A 107 6.80 6.51 -4.37
CA VAL A 107 8.22 6.19 -4.14
C VAL A 107 8.43 4.69 -4.03
N SER A 108 7.72 4.04 -3.12
CA SER A 108 7.89 2.61 -2.88
C SER A 108 6.69 1.97 -2.20
N LYS A 109 6.61 0.63 -2.26
CA LYS A 109 5.57 -0.16 -1.59
C LYS A 109 6.13 -1.49 -1.11
N LEU A 110 5.80 -1.85 0.13
CA LEU A 110 5.86 -3.23 0.62
C LEU A 110 4.47 -3.86 0.55
N TRP A 111 4.43 -5.03 -0.05
CA TRP A 111 3.23 -5.85 -0.16
C TRP A 111 3.23 -6.87 0.96
N LEU A 112 2.23 -6.81 1.82
CA LEU A 112 2.11 -7.66 2.98
C LEU A 112 1.07 -8.75 2.70
N ALA A 113 1.44 -9.99 2.97
CA ALA A 113 0.53 -11.11 2.91
C ALA A 113 -0.58 -10.95 3.96
N HIS A 114 -1.71 -11.62 3.72
CA HIS A 114 -2.80 -11.61 4.69
C HIS A 114 -2.36 -12.14 6.06
N ASP A 115 -2.90 -11.56 7.11
CA ASP A 115 -2.77 -12.06 8.47
C ASP A 115 -3.74 -13.25 8.72
N ARG A 116 -3.78 -13.72 9.98
CA ARG A 116 -4.68 -14.82 10.39
C ARG A 116 -6.17 -14.49 10.20
N ASN A 117 -6.51 -13.23 10.12
CA ASN A 117 -7.88 -12.73 9.93
C ASN A 117 -8.21 -12.44 8.45
N GLY A 118 -7.31 -12.79 7.52
CA GLY A 118 -7.48 -12.55 6.09
C GLY A 118 -7.30 -11.09 5.66
N VAL A 119 -6.70 -10.26 6.51
CA VAL A 119 -6.47 -8.83 6.23
C VAL A 119 -5.15 -8.66 5.49
N TYR A 120 -5.23 -8.14 4.27
CA TYR A 120 -4.07 -7.70 3.50
C TYR A 120 -3.67 -6.27 3.88
N ARG A 121 -2.36 -5.99 3.81
CA ARG A 121 -1.83 -4.64 4.04
C ARG A 121 -0.84 -4.23 2.96
N GLY A 122 -0.74 -2.93 2.73
CA GLY A 122 0.32 -2.30 1.96
C GLY A 122 0.94 -1.19 2.79
N LEU A 123 2.27 -1.17 2.85
CA LEU A 123 3.05 -0.10 3.45
C LEU A 123 3.76 0.64 2.33
N TYR A 124 3.40 1.91 2.12
CA TYR A 124 3.89 2.72 1.01
C TYR A 124 4.73 3.89 1.53
N GLU A 125 5.64 4.35 0.70
CA GLU A 125 6.28 5.66 0.82
C GLU A 125 5.82 6.55 -0.33
N TRP A 126 5.46 7.78 0.00
CA TRP A 126 5.04 8.80 -0.94
C TRP A 126 5.83 10.09 -0.72
N ASP A 127 5.95 10.87 -1.78
CA ASP A 127 6.40 12.26 -1.75
C ASP A 127 5.15 13.16 -1.79
N GLY A 128 4.80 13.72 -0.64
CA GLY A 128 3.60 14.52 -0.39
C GLY A 128 2.39 13.76 0.16
N PRO A 129 1.95 14.08 1.40
CA PRO A 129 0.73 13.51 1.98
C PRO A 129 -0.51 13.72 1.10
N ALA A 130 -0.61 14.87 0.42
CA ALA A 130 -1.70 15.16 -0.51
C ALA A 130 -1.74 14.17 -1.70
N SER A 131 -0.56 13.75 -2.20
CA SER A 131 -0.44 12.75 -3.27
C SER A 131 -0.92 11.37 -2.79
N ALA A 132 -0.53 10.98 -1.58
CA ALA A 132 -0.98 9.74 -0.95
C ALA A 132 -2.50 9.70 -0.77
N GLU A 133 -3.10 10.79 -0.29
CA GLU A 133 -4.54 10.92 -0.13
C GLU A 133 -5.28 10.89 -1.48
N ALA A 134 -4.77 11.60 -2.50
CA ALA A 134 -5.35 11.59 -3.84
C ALA A 134 -5.36 10.18 -4.43
N TYR A 135 -4.28 9.41 -4.24
CA TYR A 135 -4.21 8.01 -4.62
C TYR A 135 -5.28 7.17 -3.93
N VAL A 136 -5.39 7.24 -2.60
CA VAL A 136 -6.39 6.46 -1.84
C VAL A 136 -7.81 6.76 -2.32
N ARG A 137 -8.12 8.03 -2.57
CA ARG A 137 -9.44 8.49 -3.06
C ARG A 137 -9.76 7.95 -4.45
N ALA A 138 -8.75 7.82 -5.34
CA ALA A 138 -8.90 7.22 -6.66
C ALA A 138 -9.00 5.68 -6.58
N LEU A 139 -8.14 5.05 -5.75
CA LEU A 139 -8.09 3.60 -5.58
C LEU A 139 -9.38 3.01 -4.98
N TRP A 140 -10.14 3.81 -4.25
CA TRP A 140 -11.37 3.37 -3.59
C TRP A 140 -12.29 2.56 -4.50
N TRP A 141 -12.48 3.00 -5.73
CA TRP A 141 -13.37 2.34 -6.69
C TRP A 141 -12.85 0.96 -7.10
N ALA A 142 -11.55 0.80 -7.22
CA ALA A 142 -10.94 -0.50 -7.49
C ALA A 142 -11.04 -1.43 -6.27
N LEU A 143 -10.78 -0.91 -5.07
CA LEU A 143 -10.83 -1.71 -3.84
C LEU A 143 -12.23 -2.19 -3.49
N ILE A 144 -13.27 -1.36 -3.68
CA ILE A 144 -14.66 -1.74 -3.34
C ILE A 144 -15.18 -2.91 -4.17
N VAL A 145 -14.64 -3.11 -5.38
CA VAL A 145 -15.03 -4.22 -6.25
C VAL A 145 -14.52 -5.55 -5.69
N VAL A 146 -13.28 -5.58 -5.19
CA VAL A 146 -12.59 -6.81 -4.77
C VAL A 146 -12.62 -7.05 -3.27
N SER A 147 -12.93 -6.02 -2.46
CA SER A 147 -12.81 -6.06 -1.00
C SER A 147 -14.16 -5.90 -0.29
N GLU A 148 -14.22 -6.36 0.96
CA GLU A 148 -15.29 -6.02 1.89
C GLU A 148 -15.21 -4.52 2.21
N LYS A 149 -16.27 -3.76 1.89
CA LYS A 149 -16.28 -2.29 1.97
C LYS A 149 -15.86 -1.76 3.35
N ASP A 150 -16.36 -2.39 4.40
CA ASP A 150 -16.14 -1.96 5.79
C ASP A 150 -14.76 -2.36 6.33
N SER A 151 -14.02 -3.21 5.60
CA SER A 151 -12.67 -3.62 5.95
C SER A 151 -11.59 -2.67 5.41
N ILE A 152 -11.94 -1.78 4.47
CA ILE A 152 -10.99 -0.87 3.84
C ILE A 152 -10.64 0.26 4.80
N ARG A 153 -9.38 0.30 5.23
CA ARG A 153 -8.81 1.33 6.10
C ARG A 153 -7.55 1.90 5.48
N HIS A 154 -7.27 3.15 5.75
CA HIS A 154 -5.99 3.77 5.40
C HIS A 154 -5.58 4.78 6.46
N GLN A 155 -4.28 5.04 6.55
CA GLN A 155 -3.68 6.09 7.36
C GLN A 155 -2.49 6.67 6.62
N VAL A 156 -2.42 7.98 6.53
CA VAL A 156 -1.25 8.74 6.06
C VAL A 156 -0.52 9.29 7.28
N VAL A 157 0.78 9.05 7.35
CA VAL A 157 1.67 9.54 8.42
C VAL A 157 2.70 10.46 7.77
N PRO A 158 2.55 11.80 7.91
CA PRO A 158 3.45 12.77 7.30
C PRO A 158 4.82 12.81 7.98
N GLY A 159 5.82 13.34 7.27
CA GLY A 159 7.14 13.65 7.83
C GLY A 159 8.04 12.45 8.08
N ILE A 160 7.63 11.23 7.73
CA ILE A 160 8.41 10.03 7.99
C ILE A 160 8.62 9.20 6.72
N ARG A 161 9.81 8.60 6.60
CA ARG A 161 10.16 7.65 5.54
C ARG A 161 9.81 6.22 5.95
N ARG A 162 9.46 5.39 4.99
CA ARG A 162 9.19 3.96 5.21
C ARG A 162 10.35 3.24 5.90
N ASP A 163 11.58 3.47 5.45
CA ASP A 163 12.76 2.81 6.03
C ASP A 163 13.02 3.27 7.47
N ALA A 164 12.67 4.52 7.83
CA ALA A 164 12.73 5.00 9.21
C ALA A 164 11.69 4.28 10.08
N VAL A 165 10.46 4.09 9.58
CA VAL A 165 9.43 3.30 10.28
C VAL A 165 9.90 1.86 10.51
N LEU A 166 10.57 1.24 9.53
CA LEU A 166 11.10 -0.11 9.66
C LEU A 166 12.30 -0.21 10.62
N ALA A 167 13.07 0.87 10.79
CA ALA A 167 14.23 0.93 11.67
C ALA A 167 13.87 1.37 13.10
N GLY A 168 12.91 2.29 13.25
CA GLY A 168 12.52 2.92 14.51
C GLY A 168 11.48 2.14 15.32
N VAL A 169 11.29 0.87 15.02
CA VAL A 169 10.41 0.00 15.80
C VAL A 169 10.97 -0.17 17.20
N GLY A 170 10.44 0.59 18.15
CA GLY A 170 10.85 0.56 19.56
C GLY A 170 11.09 1.94 20.19
N ASP A 171 11.39 2.99 19.39
CA ASP A 171 11.79 4.30 19.90
C ASP A 171 10.71 5.38 19.87
N VAL A 172 9.58 5.11 19.23
CA VAL A 172 8.43 6.03 19.23
C VAL A 172 7.41 5.53 20.23
N GLU A 173 7.17 6.31 21.30
CA GLU A 173 5.98 6.10 22.14
C GLU A 173 4.76 6.08 21.22
N PRO A 174 4.07 4.94 21.08
CA PRO A 174 2.94 4.86 20.16
C PRO A 174 1.81 5.72 20.71
N PRO A 175 1.20 6.57 19.91
CA PRO A 175 -0.17 6.95 20.21
C PRO A 175 -0.95 5.63 20.28
N ALA A 176 -1.71 5.46 21.35
CA ALA A 176 -2.32 4.21 21.78
C ALA A 176 -2.81 3.33 20.63
N ARG A 177 -2.27 2.10 20.53
CA ARG A 177 -2.77 0.90 19.83
C ARG A 177 -3.47 1.11 18.48
N GLU A 178 -2.97 2.01 17.66
CA GLU A 178 -3.53 2.21 16.34
C GLU A 178 -3.17 1.04 15.40
N TRP A 179 -4.12 0.52 14.66
CA TRP A 179 -4.02 -0.67 13.79
C TRP A 179 -2.89 -0.59 12.74
N TRP A 180 -2.44 0.62 12.43
CA TRP A 180 -1.41 0.91 11.41
C TRP A 180 0.00 1.05 12.02
N ASN A 181 0.13 1.22 13.35
CA ASN A 181 1.43 1.37 13.99
C ASN A 181 2.23 0.08 13.93
N LEU A 182 3.45 0.19 13.43
CA LEU A 182 4.41 -0.90 13.40
C LEU A 182 5.13 -0.96 14.76
N VAL A 183 5.09 -2.12 15.41
CA VAL A 183 5.69 -2.34 16.73
C VAL A 183 6.79 -3.41 16.74
N GLY A 184 7.03 -4.08 15.61
CA GLY A 184 8.07 -5.09 15.48
C GLY A 184 8.42 -5.41 14.04
N VAL A 185 9.70 -5.67 13.78
CA VAL A 185 10.23 -6.13 12.48
C VAL A 185 11.25 -7.23 12.73
N SER A 186 11.04 -8.42 12.13
CA SER A 186 11.93 -9.58 12.24
C SER A 186 12.18 -10.26 10.89
#